data_66f573fc45e48b9cb928692babc0d8f8
#
_entry.id   66f573fc45e48b9cb928692babc0d8f8
#
_cell.length_a   1.000
_cell.length_b   1.000
_cell.length_c   1.000
_cell.angle_alpha   90.00
_cell.angle_beta   90.00
_cell.angle_gamma   90.00
#
_symmetry.space_group_name_H-M   'P 1'
#
loop_
_entity.id
_entity.type
_entity.pdbx_description
1 polymer ?
#
loop_
_entity_poly.entity_id
_entity_poly.type
_entity_poly.pdbx_seq_one_letter_code
_entity_poly.pdbx_strand_id
1 'polypeptide(L)'
;MKYFIVKRALLPAVLVMALMYALITCDNNDSNVAVHNPDQSIVLTSFKPDSGRIREMVLLDGDNFGNDASIIKVFFNEREAKVIGSTGKRILVAVPRLPGDTCILSVEIGKQKKSYSGEFRYKKEASVITIAGNGIRDPRIFDQGLDKAQMQPMYIGADLDFNIFLGDQSDVLLRINEEENLMQIIATRDQGFNHRCQVIVNPSTNVLQMGAEGNGNRDRFAFFDPKKGWAMTYKFVKEWDDNGYTRPAHSGFIANPVNGAPSGSPNSFETHYHCLYCPIDGMYYTRYHSGAIVRIDPDTWKAKIIGMTPMGIAYGVAMHPINQSEMWIGYDGVADANTGIYAHSISKVDVLDDRVGLEDTPVGNAKILASFQKLSAQSYVSGHRDGPLYQAQFFNIRGISFDPDGNLFISEHGNSDIRMVNTMSDPMMVETVIGIPGVAGYINGPKETARFSGNHGLVADQEGNIYVSDYNNNRIRKIAIE
;
A
#
# COMPACT_ATOMS: atom_id res chain seq x y z
N MET A 1 -7.52 -8.59 33.71
CA MET A 1 -6.87 -8.27 32.45
C MET A 1 -6.46 -6.79 32.30
N LYS A 2 -6.65 -5.94 33.33
CA LYS A 2 -6.29 -4.49 33.31
C LYS A 2 -4.89 -4.16 33.90
N TYR A 3 -4.15 -5.14 34.42
CA TYR A 3 -2.88 -4.90 35.10
C TYR A 3 -1.62 -5.06 34.25
N PHE A 4 -1.73 -5.53 33.00
CA PHE A 4 -0.55 -5.78 32.14
C PHE A 4 -0.20 -4.61 31.20
N ILE A 5 -1.13 -3.68 30.97
CA ILE A 5 -0.92 -2.56 30.03
C ILE A 5 -0.11 -1.41 30.65
N VAL A 6 -0.19 -1.25 31.97
CA VAL A 6 0.48 -0.12 32.67
C VAL A 6 2.01 -0.30 32.81
N LYS A 7 2.53 -1.53 32.79
CA LYS A 7 3.98 -1.76 32.95
C LYS A 7 4.82 -1.59 31.69
N ARG A 8 4.22 -1.66 30.48
CA ARG A 8 4.97 -1.45 29.23
C ARG A 8 5.13 0.01 28.82
N ALA A 9 4.23 0.90 29.25
CA ALA A 9 4.29 2.33 28.93
C ALA A 9 5.26 3.13 29.83
N LEU A 10 5.61 2.61 31.01
CA LEU A 10 6.49 3.32 31.95
C LEU A 10 8.00 3.18 31.64
N LEU A 11 8.43 2.10 31.01
CA LEU A 11 9.85 1.89 30.68
C LEU A 11 10.37 2.85 29.58
N PRO A 12 9.67 3.06 28.45
CA PRO A 12 10.11 4.03 27.45
C PRO A 12 10.02 5.48 27.95
N ALA A 13 9.01 5.82 28.78
CA ALA A 13 8.89 7.18 29.33
C ALA A 13 10.02 7.52 30.32
N VAL A 14 10.45 6.55 31.11
CA VAL A 14 11.60 6.73 32.05
C VAL A 14 12.91 6.82 31.27
N LEU A 15 13.09 6.07 30.19
CA LEU A 15 14.26 6.14 29.33
C LEU A 15 14.33 7.47 28.57
N VAL A 16 13.21 7.97 28.07
CA VAL A 16 13.10 9.30 27.44
C VAL A 16 13.38 10.42 28.43
N MET A 17 12.87 10.33 29.67
CA MET A 17 13.21 11.29 30.73
C MET A 17 14.68 11.20 31.15
N ALA A 18 15.28 10.01 31.22
CA ALA A 18 16.71 9.86 31.55
C ALA A 18 17.60 10.39 30.40
N LEU A 19 17.21 10.22 29.15
CA LEU A 19 17.89 10.82 27.99
C LEU A 19 17.69 12.35 27.91
N MET A 20 16.52 12.87 28.26
CA MET A 20 16.31 14.32 28.40
C MET A 20 17.14 14.87 29.56
N TYR A 21 17.28 14.14 30.67
CA TYR A 21 18.17 14.53 31.78
C TYR A 21 19.65 14.55 31.36
N ALA A 22 20.07 13.63 30.50
CA ALA A 22 21.44 13.62 29.95
C ALA A 22 21.72 14.80 28.99
N LEU A 23 20.67 15.42 28.40
CA LEU A 23 20.78 16.66 27.64
C LEU A 23 20.85 17.90 28.56
N ILE A 24 20.32 17.80 29.79
CA ILE A 24 20.19 18.91 30.73
C ILE A 24 21.40 19.00 31.71
N THR A 25 22.16 17.90 31.94
CA THR A 25 23.25 17.86 32.89
C THR A 25 24.64 18.17 32.32
N CYS A 26 24.76 19.06 31.36
CA CYS A 26 26.01 19.63 30.95
C CYS A 26 25.99 21.14 31.17
N ASP A 27 26.75 21.58 32.17
CA ASP A 27 27.18 22.94 32.49
C ASP A 27 26.11 24.02 32.73
N ASN A 28 25.92 24.32 34.01
CA ASN A 28 25.46 25.64 34.47
C ASN A 28 26.58 26.65 34.29
N ASN A 29 26.73 27.21 33.10
CA ASN A 29 27.20 28.58 32.85
C ASN A 29 27.36 28.77 31.33
N ASP A 30 26.40 29.37 30.74
CA ASP A 30 26.41 30.37 29.70
C ASP A 30 25.10 30.29 28.92
N SER A 31 24.40 31.39 28.88
CA SER A 31 23.26 31.69 27.99
C SER A 31 23.69 31.82 26.51
N ASN A 32 24.65 31.07 26.05
CA ASN A 32 25.05 31.00 24.65
C ASN A 32 24.17 29.98 23.92
N VAL A 33 23.10 30.50 23.32
CA VAL A 33 22.33 29.78 22.34
C VAL A 33 23.28 29.33 21.21
N ALA A 34 23.53 28.04 21.09
CA ALA A 34 24.40 27.52 20.04
C ALA A 34 23.71 27.73 18.68
N VAL A 35 24.16 28.71 17.91
CA VAL A 35 23.65 29.01 16.59
C VAL A 35 24.51 28.31 15.54
N HIS A 36 23.88 27.67 14.54
CA HIS A 36 24.60 27.14 13.39
C HIS A 36 25.34 28.26 12.65
N ASN A 37 26.64 28.10 12.43
CA ASN A 37 27.42 29.02 11.60
C ASN A 37 27.51 28.47 10.16
N PRO A 38 26.86 29.09 9.18
CA PRO A 38 26.86 28.63 7.80
C PRO A 38 28.22 28.69 7.11
N ASP A 39 29.15 29.54 7.62
CA ASP A 39 30.51 29.69 7.09
C ASP A 39 31.46 28.60 7.62
N GLN A 40 31.04 27.83 8.57
CA GLN A 40 31.79 26.68 9.12
C GLN A 40 31.13 25.36 8.72
N SER A 41 31.95 24.39 8.36
CA SER A 41 31.45 23.03 8.06
C SER A 41 30.88 22.35 9.29
N ILE A 42 29.71 21.71 9.15
CA ILE A 42 29.24 20.77 10.17
C ILE A 42 30.25 19.62 10.35
N VAL A 43 30.44 19.18 11.55
CA VAL A 43 31.33 18.06 11.91
C VAL A 43 30.50 16.91 12.42
N LEU A 44 30.71 15.73 11.88
CA LEU A 44 30.06 14.49 12.33
C LEU A 44 31.13 13.61 12.96
N THR A 45 30.90 13.18 14.22
CA THR A 45 31.88 12.40 14.98
C THR A 45 31.46 10.97 15.16
N SER A 46 30.32 10.73 15.78
CA SER A 46 29.80 9.40 16.08
C SER A 46 28.30 9.43 16.30
N PHE A 47 27.69 8.26 16.35
CA PHE A 47 26.30 8.11 16.77
C PHE A 47 26.12 6.86 17.62
N LYS A 48 25.12 6.86 18.49
CA LYS A 48 24.78 5.75 19.37
C LYS A 48 23.27 5.70 19.64
N PRO A 49 22.66 4.50 19.71
CA PRO A 49 23.24 3.20 19.38
C PRO A 49 23.52 3.04 17.86
N ASP A 50 24.27 2.00 17.49
CA ASP A 50 24.56 1.64 16.11
C ASP A 50 23.51 0.69 15.49
N SER A 51 22.47 0.40 16.25
CA SER A 51 21.33 -0.40 15.80
C SER A 51 20.09 -0.10 16.64
N GLY A 52 18.92 -0.24 16.02
CA GLY A 52 17.65 0.01 16.72
C GLY A 52 16.44 -0.24 15.83
N ARG A 53 15.26 -0.13 16.44
CA ARG A 53 13.94 -0.26 15.82
C ARG A 53 13.35 1.12 15.53
N ILE A 54 12.21 1.13 14.86
CA ILE A 54 11.41 2.33 14.69
C ILE A 54 11.17 3.06 16.02
N ARG A 55 11.26 4.40 15.97
CA ARG A 55 11.05 5.30 17.12
C ARG A 55 12.07 5.16 18.27
N GLU A 56 13.02 4.23 18.20
CA GLU A 56 14.14 4.25 19.11
C GLU A 56 14.98 5.50 18.92
N MET A 57 15.57 5.99 20.01
CA MET A 57 16.32 7.24 19.99
C MET A 57 17.79 7.00 19.66
N VAL A 58 18.31 7.78 18.72
CA VAL A 58 19.72 7.81 18.35
C VAL A 58 20.29 9.18 18.66
N LEU A 59 21.40 9.19 19.37
CA LEU A 59 22.15 10.40 19.65
C LEU A 59 23.28 10.53 18.63
N LEU A 60 23.32 11.65 17.94
CA LEU A 60 24.33 11.99 16.95
C LEU A 60 25.30 13.00 17.57
N ASP A 61 26.57 12.68 17.64
CA ASP A 61 27.62 13.57 18.15
C ASP A 61 28.32 14.28 16.98
N GLY A 62 28.67 15.55 17.21
CA GLY A 62 29.34 16.35 16.20
C GLY A 62 29.61 17.78 16.68
N ASP A 63 29.67 18.72 15.75
CA ASP A 63 29.83 20.15 16.04
C ASP A 63 29.15 21.01 14.96
N ASN A 64 28.85 22.24 15.33
CA ASN A 64 28.22 23.27 14.48
C ASN A 64 26.80 22.91 13.99
N PHE A 65 26.03 22.17 14.81
CA PHE A 65 24.64 21.85 14.44
C PHE A 65 23.67 23.01 14.70
N GLY A 66 23.97 23.87 15.70
CA GLY A 66 22.98 24.79 16.25
C GLY A 66 21.97 24.08 17.14
N ASN A 67 21.15 24.84 17.84
CA ASN A 67 20.13 24.31 18.74
C ASN A 67 18.70 24.38 18.19
N ASP A 68 18.53 25.00 17.02
CA ASP A 68 17.23 25.06 16.32
C ASP A 68 16.99 23.77 15.54
N ALA A 69 16.19 22.88 16.12
CA ALA A 69 15.84 21.60 15.51
C ALA A 69 15.06 21.74 14.20
N SER A 70 14.42 22.89 13.96
CA SER A 70 13.57 23.09 12.78
C SER A 70 14.35 23.23 11.46
N ILE A 71 15.64 23.62 11.56
CA ILE A 71 16.52 23.76 10.39
C ILE A 71 17.39 22.53 10.16
N ILE A 72 17.37 21.56 11.06
CA ILE A 72 18.19 20.36 11.01
C ILE A 72 17.36 19.23 10.41
N LYS A 73 17.87 18.64 9.33
CA LYS A 73 17.32 17.39 8.79
C LYS A 73 18.32 16.27 9.00
N VAL A 74 17.82 15.12 9.43
CA VAL A 74 18.61 13.90 9.60
C VAL A 74 17.96 12.80 8.78
N PHE A 75 18.79 12.03 8.07
CA PHE A 75 18.32 10.95 7.23
C PHE A 75 18.99 9.63 7.61
N PHE A 76 18.23 8.57 7.56
CA PHE A 76 18.68 7.18 7.55
C PHE A 76 18.50 6.68 6.11
N ASN A 77 19.57 6.57 5.34
CA ASN A 77 19.54 6.51 3.88
C ASN A 77 18.73 7.71 3.33
N GLU A 78 17.65 7.43 2.58
CA GLU A 78 16.78 8.47 2.02
C GLU A 78 15.59 8.83 2.95
N ARG A 79 15.43 8.14 4.10
CA ARG A 79 14.31 8.38 5.03
C ARG A 79 14.65 9.48 6.01
N GLU A 80 13.86 10.54 6.00
CA GLU A 80 13.98 11.63 6.96
C GLU A 80 13.53 11.16 8.36
N ALA A 81 14.37 11.42 9.35
CA ALA A 81 14.13 11.10 10.75
C ALA A 81 13.58 12.33 11.48
N LYS A 82 12.69 12.10 12.44
CA LYS A 82 12.22 13.19 13.30
C LYS A 82 13.33 13.63 14.25
N VAL A 83 13.78 14.86 14.08
CA VAL A 83 14.68 15.52 15.04
C VAL A 83 13.89 15.90 16.29
N ILE A 84 14.32 15.42 17.43
CA ILE A 84 13.69 15.68 18.75
C ILE A 84 14.29 16.93 19.38
N GLY A 85 15.60 17.15 19.19
CA GLY A 85 16.29 18.32 19.71
C GLY A 85 17.77 18.34 19.35
N SER A 86 18.40 19.49 19.57
CA SER A 86 19.84 19.71 19.37
C SER A 86 20.42 20.60 20.47
N THR A 87 21.68 20.36 20.82
CA THR A 87 22.47 21.18 21.73
C THR A 87 23.62 21.93 21.04
N GLY A 88 23.63 21.90 19.70
CA GLY A 88 24.72 22.43 18.89
C GLY A 88 25.86 21.44 18.63
N LYS A 89 26.10 20.51 19.56
CA LYS A 89 27.10 19.42 19.46
C LYS A 89 26.46 18.04 19.40
N ARG A 90 25.19 17.94 19.75
CA ARG A 90 24.43 16.69 19.77
C ARG A 90 23.05 16.89 19.17
N ILE A 91 22.63 15.94 18.37
CA ILE A 91 21.27 15.86 17.83
C ILE A 91 20.65 14.57 18.34
N LEU A 92 19.44 14.66 18.89
CA LEU A 92 18.63 13.50 19.26
C LEU A 92 17.57 13.29 18.17
N VAL A 93 17.53 12.10 17.61
CA VAL A 93 16.56 11.74 16.55
C VAL A 93 15.84 10.44 16.89
N ALA A 94 14.62 10.31 16.38
CA ALA A 94 13.90 9.05 16.40
C ALA A 94 14.16 8.29 15.09
N VAL A 95 14.48 7.00 15.19
CA VAL A 95 14.66 6.11 14.03
C VAL A 95 13.39 6.11 13.19
N PRO A 96 13.46 6.41 11.88
CA PRO A 96 12.29 6.41 11.01
C PRO A 96 11.83 4.97 10.70
N ARG A 97 10.65 4.85 10.12
CA ARG A 97 10.08 3.57 9.72
C ARG A 97 10.74 3.05 8.45
N LEU A 98 11.17 1.79 8.45
CA LEU A 98 11.68 1.06 7.28
C LEU A 98 12.73 1.83 6.44
N PRO A 99 13.83 2.32 7.04
CA PRO A 99 14.83 3.07 6.31
C PRO A 99 15.80 2.19 5.49
N GLY A 100 15.63 0.88 5.54
CA GLY A 100 16.54 -0.15 5.02
C GLY A 100 17.28 -0.87 6.16
N ASP A 101 17.76 -2.10 5.93
CA ASP A 101 18.39 -2.94 6.95
C ASP A 101 19.70 -2.34 7.47
N THR A 102 20.48 -1.75 6.55
CA THR A 102 21.71 -1.03 6.84
C THR A 102 21.56 0.40 6.33
N CYS A 103 21.78 1.36 7.21
CA CYS A 103 21.55 2.77 6.90
C CYS A 103 22.82 3.58 7.06
N ILE A 104 23.07 4.46 6.12
CA ILE A 104 24.02 5.56 6.27
C ILE A 104 23.26 6.75 6.85
N LEU A 105 23.71 7.25 8.00
CA LEU A 105 23.13 8.44 8.61
C LEU A 105 23.74 9.68 8.01
N SER A 106 22.90 10.64 7.63
CA SER A 106 23.34 11.94 7.15
C SER A 106 22.62 13.08 7.85
N VAL A 107 23.32 14.22 7.98
CA VAL A 107 22.77 15.46 8.55
C VAL A 107 22.84 16.54 7.49
N GLU A 108 21.73 17.24 7.32
CA GLU A 108 21.60 18.38 6.41
C GLU A 108 21.17 19.61 7.20
N ILE A 109 21.93 20.74 7.05
CA ILE A 109 21.62 22.03 7.64
C ILE A 109 21.91 23.11 6.60
N GLY A 110 20.89 23.82 6.18
CA GLY A 110 21.01 24.81 5.10
C GLY A 110 21.46 24.15 3.78
N LYS A 111 22.65 24.54 3.30
CA LYS A 111 23.24 23.99 2.06
C LYS A 111 24.25 22.86 2.31
N GLN A 112 24.49 22.53 3.56
CA GLN A 112 25.49 21.53 3.94
C GLN A 112 24.82 20.19 4.20
N LYS A 113 25.27 19.14 3.54
CA LYS A 113 24.88 17.74 3.81
C LYS A 113 26.13 16.91 4.01
N LYS A 114 26.20 16.16 5.11
CA LYS A 114 27.30 15.24 5.42
C LYS A 114 26.78 13.93 5.97
N SER A 115 27.55 12.86 5.76
CA SER A 115 27.22 11.52 6.22
C SER A 115 28.25 11.03 7.25
N TYR A 116 27.78 10.24 8.21
CA TYR A 116 28.65 9.50 9.13
C TYR A 116 29.37 8.37 8.39
N SER A 117 30.55 8.01 8.88
CA SER A 117 31.32 6.89 8.30
C SER A 117 30.85 5.51 8.74
N GLY A 118 30.05 5.44 9.81
CA GLY A 118 29.52 4.18 10.34
C GLY A 118 28.14 3.86 9.76
N GLU A 119 27.76 2.59 9.90
CA GLU A 119 26.45 2.09 9.46
C GLU A 119 25.56 1.85 10.68
N PHE A 120 24.28 2.26 10.56
CA PHE A 120 23.25 1.93 11.53
C PHE A 120 22.48 0.70 11.04
N ARG A 121 22.28 -0.29 11.88
CA ARG A 121 21.53 -1.50 11.59
C ARG A 121 20.10 -1.39 12.10
N TYR A 122 19.16 -1.30 11.18
CA TYR A 122 17.75 -1.28 11.52
C TYR A 122 17.26 -2.68 11.88
N LYS A 123 16.58 -2.80 13.03
CA LYS A 123 16.02 -4.06 13.52
C LYS A 123 14.53 -4.08 13.19
N LYS A 124 14.15 -4.85 12.18
CA LYS A 124 12.75 -5.07 11.84
C LYS A 124 12.16 -6.23 12.63
N GLU A 125 11.05 -5.99 13.29
CA GLU A 125 10.21 -7.03 13.86
C GLU A 125 8.81 -6.88 13.29
N ALA A 126 8.32 -7.92 12.66
CA ALA A 126 6.94 -7.98 12.20
C ALA A 126 6.15 -8.96 13.07
N SER A 127 4.97 -8.56 13.45
CA SER A 127 4.04 -9.42 14.16
C SER A 127 2.62 -9.26 13.63
N VAL A 128 1.81 -10.31 13.75
CA VAL A 128 0.42 -10.31 13.30
C VAL A 128 -0.52 -10.69 14.42
N ILE A 129 -1.64 -9.97 14.48
CA ILE A 129 -2.77 -10.28 15.34
C ILE A 129 -4.05 -10.42 14.51
N THR A 130 -5.05 -11.09 15.05
CA THR A 130 -6.40 -11.10 14.50
C THR A 130 -7.16 -9.93 15.11
N ILE A 131 -7.77 -9.10 14.28
CA ILE A 131 -8.60 -7.98 14.73
C ILE A 131 -10.10 -8.25 14.59
N ALA A 132 -10.50 -9.08 13.60
CA ALA A 132 -11.89 -9.45 13.40
C ALA A 132 -12.04 -10.86 12.85
N GLY A 133 -13.15 -11.51 13.17
CA GLY A 133 -13.53 -12.82 12.69
C GLY A 133 -13.22 -13.97 13.65
N ASN A 134 -14.19 -14.89 13.78
CA ASN A 134 -14.06 -16.08 14.63
C ASN A 134 -13.58 -17.34 13.88
N GLY A 135 -13.36 -17.22 12.56
CA GLY A 135 -12.94 -18.32 11.69
C GLY A 135 -14.07 -19.11 11.04
N ILE A 136 -15.31 -18.74 11.32
CA ILE A 136 -16.50 -19.37 10.73
C ILE A 136 -16.98 -18.49 9.57
N ARG A 137 -17.33 -19.13 8.45
CA ARG A 137 -17.83 -18.44 7.27
C ARG A 137 -19.35 -18.29 7.26
N ASP A 138 -20.07 -19.33 7.62
CA ASP A 138 -21.52 -19.43 7.50
C ASP A 138 -22.17 -19.89 8.79
N PRO A 139 -23.37 -19.37 9.16
CA PRO A 139 -23.99 -18.21 8.53
C PRO A 139 -23.18 -16.94 8.77
N ARG A 140 -23.15 -16.03 7.79
CA ARG A 140 -22.46 -14.74 7.96
C ARG A 140 -23.16 -13.91 9.01
N ILE A 141 -22.40 -13.47 10.01
CA ILE A 141 -22.91 -12.68 11.14
C ILE A 141 -22.06 -11.41 11.22
N PHE A 142 -22.73 -10.30 11.00
CA PHE A 142 -22.18 -8.96 11.11
C PHE A 142 -22.90 -8.21 12.25
N ASP A 143 -22.56 -6.95 12.48
CA ASP A 143 -23.15 -6.10 13.56
C ASP A 143 -22.97 -6.69 14.96
N GLN A 144 -21.82 -7.31 15.19
CA GLN A 144 -21.41 -7.83 16.49
C GLN A 144 -19.99 -7.35 16.82
N GLY A 145 -19.55 -7.64 18.04
CA GLY A 145 -18.14 -7.44 18.41
C GLY A 145 -17.22 -8.19 17.44
N LEU A 146 -16.08 -7.60 17.15
CA LEU A 146 -15.15 -8.03 16.08
C LEU A 146 -14.71 -9.49 16.24
N ASP A 147 -14.59 -9.97 17.48
CA ASP A 147 -14.21 -11.35 17.81
C ASP A 147 -15.28 -12.41 17.50
N LYS A 148 -16.53 -11.99 17.30
CA LYS A 148 -17.67 -12.85 17.02
C LYS A 148 -18.12 -12.85 15.57
N ALA A 149 -17.62 -11.91 14.78
CA ALA A 149 -17.98 -11.78 13.39
C ALA A 149 -17.70 -13.04 12.59
N GLN A 150 -18.61 -13.38 11.69
CA GLN A 150 -18.51 -14.51 10.75
C GLN A 150 -18.54 -13.97 9.32
N MET A 151 -17.47 -14.18 8.57
CA MET A 151 -17.24 -13.53 7.27
C MET A 151 -16.42 -14.41 6.34
N GLN A 152 -16.38 -14.03 5.08
CA GLN A 152 -15.36 -14.49 4.12
C GLN A 152 -14.75 -13.27 3.43
N PRO A 153 -13.66 -12.72 3.99
CA PRO A 153 -13.11 -11.44 3.57
C PRO A 153 -12.39 -11.55 2.23
N MET A 154 -12.67 -10.64 1.30
CA MET A 154 -11.97 -10.57 0.01
C MET A 154 -11.11 -9.31 -0.10
N TYR A 155 -11.73 -8.18 -0.40
CA TYR A 155 -11.04 -6.92 -0.66
C TYR A 155 -11.16 -5.99 0.54
N ILE A 156 -10.10 -5.26 0.82
CA ILE A 156 -9.99 -4.43 2.01
C ILE A 156 -9.45 -3.05 1.63
N GLY A 157 -9.92 -2.01 2.30
CA GLY A 157 -9.43 -0.65 2.19
C GLY A 157 -9.41 0.02 3.55
N ALA A 158 -8.62 1.07 3.70
CA ALA A 158 -8.55 1.89 4.90
C ALA A 158 -8.81 3.35 4.55
N ASP A 159 -9.63 4.04 5.35
CA ASP A 159 -9.84 5.47 5.19
C ASP A 159 -8.83 6.31 6.00
N LEU A 160 -8.96 7.64 5.87
CA LEU A 160 -8.08 8.57 6.57
C LEU A 160 -8.41 8.69 8.07
N ASP A 161 -9.54 8.14 8.51
CA ASP A 161 -10.02 8.12 9.90
C ASP A 161 -9.82 6.74 10.56
N PHE A 162 -8.91 5.90 9.99
CA PHE A 162 -8.56 4.56 10.48
C PHE A 162 -9.72 3.55 10.50
N ASN A 163 -10.80 3.80 9.77
CA ASN A 163 -11.78 2.77 9.53
C ASN A 163 -11.26 1.80 8.45
N ILE A 164 -11.53 0.53 8.65
CA ILE A 164 -11.24 -0.51 7.69
C ILE A 164 -12.54 -0.90 7.00
N PHE A 165 -12.53 -0.93 5.68
CA PHE A 165 -13.66 -1.36 4.86
C PHE A 165 -13.38 -2.69 4.20
N LEU A 166 -14.33 -3.59 4.30
CA LEU A 166 -14.20 -4.96 3.85
C LEU A 166 -15.30 -5.31 2.86
N GLY A 167 -14.91 -5.68 1.63
CA GLY A 167 -15.78 -6.40 0.69
C GLY A 167 -15.83 -7.88 1.03
N ASP A 168 -16.99 -8.36 1.49
CA ASP A 168 -17.21 -9.78 1.77
C ASP A 168 -17.67 -10.54 0.52
N GLN A 169 -17.36 -11.82 0.43
CA GLN A 169 -17.76 -12.73 -0.65
C GLN A 169 -19.29 -12.77 -0.88
N SER A 170 -20.10 -12.33 0.07
CA SER A 170 -21.56 -12.29 -0.02
C SER A 170 -22.15 -11.02 -0.67
N ASP A 171 -21.33 -10.17 -1.29
CA ASP A 171 -21.74 -8.88 -1.82
C ASP A 171 -22.25 -7.93 -0.72
N VAL A 172 -21.49 -7.85 0.35
CA VAL A 172 -21.71 -6.93 1.47
C VAL A 172 -20.46 -6.07 1.66
N LEU A 173 -20.62 -4.77 1.86
CA LEU A 173 -19.57 -3.87 2.30
C LEU A 173 -19.71 -3.63 3.79
N LEU A 174 -18.64 -3.88 4.52
CA LEU A 174 -18.54 -3.75 5.98
C LEU A 174 -17.57 -2.64 6.34
N ARG A 175 -17.89 -1.88 7.38
CA ARG A 175 -16.96 -0.97 8.07
C ARG A 175 -16.56 -1.61 9.39
N ILE A 176 -15.27 -1.64 9.65
CA ILE A 176 -14.65 -2.12 10.87
C ILE A 176 -14.00 -0.94 11.57
N ASN A 177 -14.30 -0.76 12.86
CA ASN A 177 -13.62 0.19 13.73
C ASN A 177 -13.09 -0.55 14.96
N GLU A 178 -11.77 -0.56 15.14
CA GLU A 178 -11.12 -1.29 16.24
C GLU A 178 -11.40 -0.63 17.61
N GLU A 179 -11.43 0.69 17.68
CA GLU A 179 -11.66 1.43 18.94
C GLU A 179 -13.07 1.22 19.46
N GLU A 180 -14.04 1.22 18.56
CA GLU A 180 -15.45 1.00 18.89
C GLU A 180 -15.78 -0.49 19.09
N ASN A 181 -14.86 -1.40 18.77
CA ASN A 181 -15.08 -2.86 18.67
C ASN A 181 -16.33 -3.19 17.83
N LEU A 182 -16.47 -2.50 16.69
CA LEU A 182 -17.67 -2.52 15.88
C LEU A 182 -17.37 -3.00 14.45
N MET A 183 -18.23 -3.89 13.96
CA MET A 183 -18.38 -4.19 12.54
C MET A 183 -19.79 -3.77 12.12
N GLN A 184 -19.89 -2.93 11.11
CA GLN A 184 -21.15 -2.34 10.64
C GLN A 184 -21.35 -2.64 9.15
N ILE A 185 -22.58 -3.04 8.78
CA ILE A 185 -22.97 -3.17 7.38
C ILE A 185 -23.17 -1.76 6.78
N ILE A 186 -22.47 -1.46 5.70
CA ILE A 186 -22.57 -0.21 4.96
C ILE A 186 -23.44 -0.38 3.72
N ALA A 187 -23.32 -1.48 3.01
CA ALA A 187 -24.13 -1.78 1.84
C ALA A 187 -24.33 -3.29 1.67
N THR A 188 -25.46 -3.66 1.12
CA THR A 188 -25.84 -5.05 0.87
C THR A 188 -26.27 -5.27 -0.57
N ARG A 189 -26.32 -6.53 -0.98
CA ARG A 189 -26.81 -6.95 -2.29
C ARG A 189 -28.25 -6.47 -2.55
N ASP A 190 -29.11 -6.48 -1.55
CA ASP A 190 -30.51 -6.04 -1.69
C ASP A 190 -30.63 -4.55 -1.96
N GLN A 191 -29.63 -3.77 -1.54
CA GLN A 191 -29.49 -2.33 -1.87
C GLN A 191 -28.84 -2.11 -3.25
N GLY A 192 -28.57 -3.18 -3.99
CA GLY A 192 -27.92 -3.14 -5.30
C GLY A 192 -26.40 -3.21 -5.23
N PHE A 193 -25.79 -3.38 -4.06
CA PHE A 193 -24.34 -3.56 -3.95
C PHE A 193 -23.96 -4.92 -4.57
N ASN A 194 -23.06 -4.87 -5.53
CA ASN A 194 -22.54 -6.05 -6.23
C ASN A 194 -21.11 -5.75 -6.67
N HIS A 195 -20.26 -5.51 -5.67
CA HIS A 195 -18.91 -5.04 -5.88
C HIS A 195 -17.91 -5.90 -5.11
N ARG A 196 -17.46 -6.99 -5.73
CA ARG A 196 -16.31 -7.78 -5.25
C ARG A 196 -15.04 -7.15 -5.78
N CYS A 197 -14.78 -5.89 -5.41
CA CYS A 197 -13.74 -5.07 -5.98
C CYS A 197 -12.89 -4.49 -4.88
N GLN A 198 -11.69 -4.06 -5.24
CA GLN A 198 -10.80 -3.39 -4.31
C GLN A 198 -11.48 -2.13 -3.77
N VAL A 199 -11.45 -1.96 -2.46
CA VAL A 199 -11.92 -0.76 -1.78
C VAL A 199 -10.79 0.26 -1.79
N ILE A 200 -11.01 1.36 -2.49
CA ILE A 200 -10.02 2.41 -2.65
C ILE A 200 -10.56 3.69 -2.02
N VAL A 201 -9.70 4.41 -1.34
CA VAL A 201 -10.03 5.69 -0.71
C VAL A 201 -9.41 6.82 -1.52
N ASN A 202 -10.21 7.82 -1.85
CA ASN A 202 -9.69 9.04 -2.45
C ASN A 202 -8.92 9.83 -1.38
N PRO A 203 -7.61 10.04 -1.54
CA PRO A 203 -6.79 10.66 -0.51
C PRO A 203 -7.12 12.14 -0.26
N SER A 204 -7.78 12.79 -1.22
CA SER A 204 -8.16 14.21 -1.10
C SER A 204 -9.51 14.43 -0.44
N THR A 205 -10.42 13.46 -0.50
CA THR A 205 -11.81 13.63 -0.07
C THR A 205 -12.27 12.64 1.00
N ASN A 206 -11.49 11.60 1.27
CA ASN A 206 -11.84 10.47 2.14
C ASN A 206 -13.07 9.67 1.66
N VAL A 207 -13.44 9.81 0.38
CA VAL A 207 -14.55 9.06 -0.22
C VAL A 207 -14.05 7.70 -0.67
N LEU A 208 -14.78 6.64 -0.28
CA LEU A 208 -14.50 5.31 -0.82
C LEU A 208 -15.03 5.22 -2.25
N GLN A 209 -14.26 4.56 -3.08
CA GLN A 209 -14.58 4.34 -4.48
C GLN A 209 -14.24 2.92 -4.90
N MET A 210 -15.15 2.30 -5.64
CA MET A 210 -15.05 0.91 -6.05
C MET A 210 -15.44 0.76 -7.51
N GLY A 211 -14.75 -0.14 -8.22
CA GLY A 211 -15.15 -0.59 -9.55
C GLY A 211 -16.39 -1.49 -9.48
N ALA A 212 -16.66 -2.24 -10.54
CA ALA A 212 -17.73 -3.22 -10.59
C ALA A 212 -17.25 -4.55 -11.14
N GLU A 213 -17.57 -5.62 -10.42
CA GLU A 213 -17.44 -7.00 -10.90
C GLU A 213 -18.84 -7.56 -11.20
N GLY A 214 -18.97 -8.37 -12.24
CA GLY A 214 -20.14 -9.22 -12.44
C GLY A 214 -21.10 -8.82 -13.53
N ASN A 215 -22.11 -9.67 -13.69
CA ASN A 215 -23.07 -9.64 -14.79
C ASN A 215 -24.07 -8.50 -14.61
N GLY A 216 -24.05 -7.52 -15.49
CA GLY A 216 -25.22 -6.68 -15.69
C GLY A 216 -25.07 -5.16 -15.54
N ASN A 217 -24.09 -4.60 -14.84
CA ASN A 217 -23.91 -3.15 -14.72
C ASN A 217 -22.44 -2.80 -14.52
N ARG A 218 -21.62 -3.13 -15.51
CA ARG A 218 -20.17 -2.96 -15.46
C ARG A 218 -19.69 -1.53 -15.75
N ASP A 219 -20.60 -0.64 -16.12
CA ASP A 219 -20.37 0.76 -16.45
C ASP A 219 -20.55 1.70 -15.25
N ARG A 220 -20.69 1.14 -14.05
CA ARG A 220 -20.91 1.89 -12.83
C ARG A 220 -19.76 1.79 -11.85
N PHE A 221 -19.63 2.84 -11.08
CA PHE A 221 -18.73 2.94 -9.96
C PHE A 221 -19.53 3.27 -8.71
N ALA A 222 -19.21 2.64 -7.60
CA ALA A 222 -19.85 2.91 -6.31
C ALA A 222 -18.98 3.85 -5.49
N PHE A 223 -19.62 4.83 -4.86
CA PHE A 223 -18.99 5.83 -4.00
C PHE A 223 -19.69 5.88 -2.65
N PHE A 224 -18.90 6.03 -1.58
CA PHE A 224 -19.38 6.10 -0.21
C PHE A 224 -18.72 7.30 0.47
N ASP A 225 -19.53 8.33 0.73
CA ASP A 225 -19.08 9.59 1.29
C ASP A 225 -19.25 9.59 2.83
N PRO A 226 -18.15 9.72 3.62
CA PRO A 226 -18.23 9.76 5.07
C PRO A 226 -19.13 10.91 5.58
N LYS A 227 -19.15 12.05 4.88
CA LYS A 227 -20.01 13.21 5.23
C LYS A 227 -21.49 12.92 5.04
N LYS A 228 -21.83 11.85 4.33
CA LYS A 228 -23.22 11.38 4.12
C LYS A 228 -23.49 10.06 4.85
N GLY A 229 -22.72 9.77 5.91
CA GLY A 229 -22.87 8.53 6.67
C GLY A 229 -22.61 7.27 5.83
N TRP A 230 -21.71 7.34 4.85
CA TRP A 230 -21.36 6.25 3.96
C TRP A 230 -22.52 5.77 3.05
N ALA A 231 -23.51 6.63 2.80
CA ALA A 231 -24.59 6.30 1.88
C ALA A 231 -24.02 6.01 0.48
N MET A 232 -24.39 4.86 -0.10
CA MET A 232 -23.95 4.43 -1.40
C MET A 232 -24.52 5.29 -2.51
N THR A 233 -23.68 5.76 -3.41
CA THR A 233 -24.07 6.45 -4.64
C THR A 233 -23.41 5.80 -5.84
N TYR A 234 -24.13 5.75 -6.97
CA TYR A 234 -23.57 5.25 -8.23
C TYR A 234 -23.29 6.37 -9.20
N LYS A 235 -22.19 6.20 -9.92
CA LYS A 235 -21.84 6.99 -11.08
C LYS A 235 -21.66 6.08 -12.29
N PHE A 236 -22.10 6.54 -13.45
CA PHE A 236 -22.09 5.79 -14.69
C PHE A 236 -21.28 6.55 -15.73
N VAL A 237 -20.48 5.84 -16.52
CA VAL A 237 -19.84 6.43 -17.69
C VAL A 237 -20.94 6.79 -18.69
N LYS A 238 -20.94 8.04 -19.12
CA LYS A 238 -21.97 8.60 -20.01
C LYS A 238 -21.55 8.60 -21.48
N GLU A 239 -20.27 8.69 -21.72
CA GLU A 239 -19.72 8.82 -23.07
C GLU A 239 -18.35 8.14 -23.14
N TRP A 240 -18.06 7.48 -24.25
CA TRP A 240 -16.82 6.76 -24.48
C TRP A 240 -16.04 7.31 -25.66
N ASP A 241 -14.72 7.48 -25.47
CA ASP A 241 -13.74 7.61 -26.52
C ASP A 241 -12.79 6.42 -26.45
N ASP A 242 -12.92 5.48 -27.37
CA ASP A 242 -12.07 4.31 -27.46
C ASP A 242 -10.74 4.59 -28.16
N ASN A 243 -10.55 5.80 -28.65
CA ASN A 243 -9.33 6.25 -29.32
C ASN A 243 -8.86 5.31 -30.45
N GLY A 244 -9.80 4.60 -31.08
CA GLY A 244 -9.52 3.65 -32.15
C GLY A 244 -8.93 2.32 -31.70
N TYR A 245 -8.90 2.02 -30.39
CA TYR A 245 -8.47 0.72 -29.89
C TYR A 245 -9.53 -0.35 -30.18
N THR A 246 -9.15 -1.35 -30.98
CA THR A 246 -9.88 -2.60 -31.08
C THR A 246 -9.43 -3.55 -29.97
N ARG A 247 -10.36 -4.02 -29.15
CA ARG A 247 -10.05 -5.02 -28.14
C ARG A 247 -9.66 -6.33 -28.80
N PRO A 248 -8.59 -7.00 -28.33
CA PRO A 248 -8.33 -8.38 -28.75
C PRO A 248 -9.53 -9.25 -28.34
N ALA A 249 -10.06 -10.00 -29.29
CA ALA A 249 -11.11 -10.98 -29.03
C ALA A 249 -10.49 -12.14 -28.21
N HIS A 250 -10.61 -12.08 -26.89
CA HIS A 250 -10.21 -13.18 -26.02
C HIS A 250 -11.46 -13.81 -25.38
N SER A 251 -11.70 -15.08 -25.69
CA SER A 251 -12.94 -15.80 -25.38
C SER A 251 -13.27 -15.96 -23.89
N GLY A 252 -12.33 -15.68 -22.99
CA GLY A 252 -12.54 -15.78 -21.54
C GLY A 252 -12.79 -14.44 -20.83
N PHE A 253 -12.52 -13.31 -21.46
CA PHE A 253 -12.56 -11.98 -20.83
C PHE A 253 -13.55 -11.01 -21.49
N ILE A 254 -14.27 -11.44 -22.52
CA ILE A 254 -15.26 -10.58 -23.20
C ILE A 254 -16.52 -10.57 -22.36
N ALA A 255 -16.89 -9.39 -21.89
CA ALA A 255 -18.19 -9.17 -21.31
C ALA A 255 -19.28 -9.33 -22.36
N ASN A 256 -20.32 -10.09 -22.05
CA ASN A 256 -21.56 -10.01 -22.80
C ASN A 256 -22.06 -8.56 -22.80
N PRO A 257 -22.62 -8.05 -23.92
CA PRO A 257 -23.17 -6.71 -23.95
C PRO A 257 -24.20 -6.55 -22.84
N VAL A 258 -24.02 -5.51 -22.04
CA VAL A 258 -24.93 -5.21 -20.93
C VAL A 258 -26.27 -4.82 -21.50
N ASN A 259 -27.34 -5.40 -20.99
CA ASN A 259 -28.72 -4.99 -21.33
C ASN A 259 -28.88 -3.52 -20.93
N GLY A 260 -28.96 -2.64 -21.94
CA GLY A 260 -29.11 -1.20 -21.75
C GLY A 260 -27.95 -0.33 -22.25
N ALA A 261 -26.80 -0.89 -22.59
CA ALA A 261 -25.82 -0.16 -23.39
C ALA A 261 -26.38 0.05 -24.82
N PRO A 262 -26.10 1.18 -25.48
CA PRO A 262 -26.49 1.36 -26.88
C PRO A 262 -26.01 0.16 -27.69
N SER A 263 -26.92 -0.54 -28.33
CA SER A 263 -26.61 -1.68 -29.17
C SER A 263 -25.64 -1.22 -30.26
N GLY A 264 -24.39 -1.71 -30.20
CA GLY A 264 -23.36 -1.36 -31.15
C GLY A 264 -22.16 -0.65 -30.62
N SER A 265 -22.08 -0.36 -29.30
CA SER A 265 -20.81 0.04 -28.70
C SER A 265 -19.87 -1.18 -28.71
N PRO A 266 -18.76 -1.17 -29.45
CA PRO A 266 -17.77 -2.24 -29.43
C PRO A 266 -17.11 -2.40 -28.05
N ASN A 267 -17.40 -1.51 -27.14
CA ASN A 267 -16.75 -1.29 -25.87
C ASN A 267 -17.69 -1.53 -24.69
N SER A 268 -18.40 -2.69 -24.69
CA SER A 268 -19.04 -3.14 -23.46
C SER A 268 -17.97 -3.27 -22.37
N PHE A 269 -18.25 -2.70 -21.18
CA PHE A 269 -17.33 -2.73 -20.05
C PHE A 269 -16.87 -4.14 -19.74
N GLU A 270 -15.57 -4.31 -19.70
CA GLU A 270 -14.96 -5.46 -19.06
C GLU A 270 -15.06 -5.35 -17.54
N THR A 271 -14.89 -6.45 -16.86
CA THR A 271 -14.74 -6.47 -15.42
C THR A 271 -13.56 -5.59 -15.02
N HIS A 272 -13.79 -4.62 -14.17
CA HIS A 272 -12.79 -3.74 -13.61
C HIS A 272 -12.92 -3.71 -12.08
N TYR A 273 -11.83 -3.98 -11.39
CA TYR A 273 -11.81 -4.11 -9.92
C TYR A 273 -11.43 -2.82 -9.20
N HIS A 274 -11.11 -1.75 -9.92
CA HIS A 274 -10.46 -0.58 -9.37
C HIS A 274 -11.17 0.70 -9.79
N CYS A 275 -11.14 1.70 -8.90
CA CYS A 275 -11.46 3.09 -9.22
C CYS A 275 -10.40 3.95 -8.52
N LEU A 276 -9.28 4.15 -9.20
CA LEU A 276 -8.13 4.88 -8.67
C LEU A 276 -8.29 6.37 -8.93
N TYR A 277 -7.80 7.21 -8.04
CA TYR A 277 -7.77 8.67 -8.21
C TYR A 277 -6.33 9.13 -8.37
N CYS A 278 -6.08 9.94 -9.39
CA CYS A 278 -4.79 10.61 -9.59
C CYS A 278 -4.91 12.07 -9.13
N PRO A 279 -4.20 12.49 -8.06
CA PRO A 279 -4.30 13.85 -7.56
C PRO A 279 -3.72 14.91 -8.48
N ILE A 280 -2.84 14.53 -9.43
CA ILE A 280 -2.16 15.46 -10.33
C ILE A 280 -3.12 16.04 -11.36
N ASP A 281 -3.97 15.21 -11.97
CA ASP A 281 -4.93 15.65 -12.99
C ASP A 281 -6.40 15.62 -12.53
N GLY A 282 -6.65 15.09 -11.35
CA GLY A 282 -7.99 14.99 -10.78
C GLY A 282 -8.89 13.91 -11.40
N MET A 283 -8.34 13.05 -12.24
CA MET A 283 -9.10 12.03 -12.98
C MET A 283 -9.17 10.70 -12.22
N TYR A 284 -10.20 9.89 -12.55
CA TYR A 284 -10.25 8.49 -12.15
C TYR A 284 -9.62 7.60 -13.20
N TYR A 285 -9.02 6.51 -12.72
CA TYR A 285 -8.39 5.50 -13.56
C TYR A 285 -8.85 4.09 -13.18
N THR A 286 -9.02 3.25 -14.18
CA THR A 286 -9.23 1.81 -13.97
C THR A 286 -8.45 1.02 -15.02
N ARG A 287 -8.14 -0.22 -14.67
CA ARG A 287 -7.49 -1.17 -15.58
C ARG A 287 -8.37 -2.39 -15.79
N TYR A 288 -8.52 -2.80 -17.03
CA TYR A 288 -9.23 -4.03 -17.41
C TYR A 288 -8.27 -5.24 -17.48
N HIS A 289 -8.83 -6.44 -17.41
CA HIS A 289 -8.03 -7.66 -17.59
C HIS A 289 -7.42 -7.77 -18.99
N SER A 290 -8.05 -7.19 -19.99
CA SER A 290 -7.47 -7.03 -21.34
C SER A 290 -6.21 -6.18 -21.38
N GLY A 291 -5.93 -5.44 -20.32
CA GLY A 291 -4.80 -4.53 -20.21
C GLY A 291 -5.15 -3.07 -20.49
N ALA A 292 -6.38 -2.75 -20.92
CA ALA A 292 -6.78 -1.37 -21.21
C ALA A 292 -6.72 -0.51 -19.94
N ILE A 293 -6.07 0.64 -20.04
CA ILE A 293 -6.08 1.70 -19.04
C ILE A 293 -7.11 2.74 -19.48
N VAL A 294 -8.08 2.97 -18.61
CA VAL A 294 -9.18 3.90 -18.85
C VAL A 294 -9.09 5.08 -17.93
N ARG A 295 -9.08 6.28 -18.47
CA ARG A 295 -9.19 7.55 -17.75
C ARG A 295 -10.64 8.02 -17.80
N ILE A 296 -11.17 8.48 -16.66
CA ILE A 296 -12.55 8.92 -16.49
C ILE A 296 -12.55 10.31 -15.86
N ASP A 297 -13.22 11.25 -16.51
CA ASP A 297 -13.43 12.60 -16.00
C ASP A 297 -14.54 12.57 -14.91
N PRO A 298 -14.27 12.98 -13.66
CA PRO A 298 -15.22 12.91 -12.56
C PRO A 298 -16.42 13.87 -12.71
N ASP A 299 -16.27 14.95 -13.46
CA ASP A 299 -17.32 15.97 -13.63
C ASP A 299 -18.30 15.56 -14.75
N THR A 300 -17.77 15.14 -15.88
CA THR A 300 -18.56 14.82 -17.08
C THR A 300 -18.94 13.36 -17.18
N TRP A 301 -18.19 12.47 -16.50
CA TRP A 301 -18.28 11.01 -16.62
C TRP A 301 -18.05 10.50 -18.05
N LYS A 302 -17.17 11.19 -18.78
CA LYS A 302 -16.60 10.71 -20.03
C LYS A 302 -15.39 9.83 -19.75
N ALA A 303 -15.33 8.70 -20.44
CA ALA A 303 -14.22 7.75 -20.32
C ALA A 303 -13.43 7.69 -21.63
N LYS A 304 -12.11 7.56 -21.49
CA LYS A 304 -11.18 7.42 -22.63
C LYS A 304 -10.19 6.29 -22.34
N ILE A 305 -10.00 5.39 -23.30
CA ILE A 305 -8.87 4.46 -23.26
C ILE A 305 -7.61 5.24 -23.65
N ILE A 306 -6.66 5.36 -22.74
CA ILE A 306 -5.40 6.07 -22.99
C ILE A 306 -4.31 5.17 -23.58
N GLY A 307 -4.41 3.86 -23.37
CA GLY A 307 -3.49 2.87 -23.90
C GLY A 307 -3.68 1.51 -23.26
N MET A 308 -2.74 0.61 -23.52
CA MET A 308 -2.77 -0.77 -23.06
C MET A 308 -1.57 -1.06 -22.17
N THR A 309 -1.73 -2.01 -21.27
CA THR A 309 -0.68 -2.79 -20.62
C THR A 309 -0.81 -4.24 -21.06
N PRO A 310 0.14 -5.13 -20.82
CA PRO A 310 -0.04 -6.54 -21.10
C PRO A 310 -1.32 -7.11 -20.47
N MET A 311 -1.98 -8.02 -21.18
CA MET A 311 -3.16 -8.73 -20.68
C MET A 311 -2.82 -9.56 -19.44
N GLY A 312 -3.75 -9.70 -18.54
CA GLY A 312 -3.64 -10.55 -17.35
C GLY A 312 -4.59 -10.12 -16.26
N ILE A 313 -4.96 -11.05 -15.41
CA ILE A 313 -5.79 -10.78 -14.25
C ILE A 313 -4.98 -9.95 -13.25
N ALA A 314 -5.51 -8.82 -12.82
CA ALA A 314 -4.92 -7.99 -11.79
C ALA A 314 -6.02 -7.61 -10.80
N TYR A 315 -6.00 -8.23 -9.64
CA TYR A 315 -6.87 -7.87 -8.52
C TYR A 315 -6.27 -6.76 -7.66
N GLY A 316 -4.95 -6.66 -7.63
CA GLY A 316 -4.23 -5.61 -6.93
C GLY A 316 -3.67 -4.57 -7.90
N VAL A 317 -4.19 -3.35 -7.85
CA VAL A 317 -3.66 -2.19 -8.57
C VAL A 317 -3.66 -1.00 -7.62
N ALA A 318 -2.58 -0.22 -7.60
CA ALA A 318 -2.45 0.90 -6.68
C ALA A 318 -1.72 2.09 -7.33
N MET A 319 -2.10 3.31 -6.98
CA MET A 319 -1.34 4.51 -7.30
C MET A 319 -0.21 4.68 -6.30
N HIS A 320 0.96 5.07 -6.77
CA HIS A 320 2.10 5.33 -5.90
C HIS A 320 1.86 6.64 -5.11
N PRO A 321 2.03 6.66 -3.76
CA PRO A 321 1.65 7.83 -2.96
C PRO A 321 2.58 9.04 -3.17
N ILE A 322 3.83 8.81 -3.57
CA ILE A 322 4.83 9.86 -3.82
C ILE A 322 4.85 10.21 -5.31
N ASN A 323 5.03 9.23 -6.19
CA ASN A 323 4.98 9.39 -7.65
C ASN A 323 3.54 9.20 -8.13
N GLN A 324 2.69 10.14 -7.86
CA GLN A 324 1.23 10.03 -7.91
C GLN A 324 0.62 9.76 -9.30
N SER A 325 1.42 9.79 -10.36
CA SER A 325 1.02 9.36 -11.71
C SER A 325 1.36 7.90 -12.00
N GLU A 326 2.15 7.24 -11.15
CA GLU A 326 2.51 5.84 -11.34
C GLU A 326 1.42 4.90 -10.84
N MET A 327 0.82 4.15 -11.75
CA MET A 327 -0.06 3.02 -11.44
C MET A 327 0.77 1.74 -11.41
N TRP A 328 0.76 1.04 -10.28
CA TRP A 328 1.41 -0.25 -10.12
C TRP A 328 0.40 -1.38 -10.22
N ILE A 329 0.80 -2.49 -10.83
CA ILE A 329 -0.07 -3.60 -11.23
C ILE A 329 0.53 -4.90 -10.73
N GLY A 330 -0.20 -5.63 -9.89
CA GLY A 330 0.12 -6.98 -9.44
C GLY A 330 -0.72 -8.01 -10.21
N TYR A 331 -0.06 -8.89 -10.96
CA TYR A 331 -0.73 -9.89 -11.79
C TYR A 331 -0.96 -11.21 -11.04
N ASP A 332 -2.20 -11.68 -11.08
CA ASP A 332 -2.65 -12.99 -10.58
C ASP A 332 -2.81 -13.99 -11.75
N GLY A 333 -3.18 -15.21 -11.42
CA GLY A 333 -3.61 -16.21 -12.39
C GLY A 333 -2.46 -16.99 -13.03
N VAL A 334 -2.73 -17.55 -14.21
CA VAL A 334 -1.79 -18.38 -14.97
C VAL A 334 -1.25 -17.58 -16.13
N ALA A 335 0.07 -17.47 -16.21
CA ALA A 335 0.74 -16.88 -17.35
C ALA A 335 0.68 -17.82 -18.57
N ASP A 336 0.50 -17.25 -19.74
CA ASP A 336 0.59 -17.97 -21.00
C ASP A 336 1.53 -17.25 -21.97
N ALA A 337 2.70 -17.84 -22.21
CA ALA A 337 3.71 -17.30 -23.09
C ALA A 337 3.25 -17.16 -24.54
N ASN A 338 2.36 -18.05 -25.00
CA ASN A 338 1.90 -18.05 -26.39
C ASN A 338 0.90 -16.92 -26.67
N THR A 339 0.15 -16.54 -25.64
CA THR A 339 -0.85 -15.46 -25.72
C THR A 339 -0.36 -14.15 -25.10
N GLY A 340 0.85 -14.12 -24.54
CA GLY A 340 1.40 -12.93 -23.88
C GLY A 340 0.70 -12.55 -22.57
N ILE A 341 -0.04 -13.47 -21.94
CA ILE A 341 -0.74 -13.24 -20.66
C ILE A 341 0.28 -13.14 -19.54
N TYR A 342 0.22 -12.06 -18.78
CA TYR A 342 1.05 -11.83 -17.60
C TYR A 342 0.42 -12.47 -16.37
N ALA A 343 1.26 -13.04 -15.52
CA ALA A 343 0.89 -13.54 -14.20
C ALA A 343 2.10 -13.50 -13.25
N HIS A 344 1.85 -13.59 -11.95
CA HIS A 344 2.87 -13.71 -10.90
C HIS A 344 3.96 -12.64 -10.99
N SER A 345 3.61 -11.43 -11.41
CA SER A 345 4.58 -10.37 -11.71
C SER A 345 4.08 -8.98 -11.28
N ILE A 346 5.00 -8.06 -11.16
CA ILE A 346 4.76 -6.64 -10.87
C ILE A 346 5.19 -5.80 -12.07
N SER A 347 4.36 -4.85 -12.45
CA SER A 347 4.69 -3.80 -13.42
C SER A 347 4.15 -2.46 -13.00
N LYS A 348 4.55 -1.40 -13.68
CA LYS A 348 4.00 -0.06 -13.52
C LYS A 348 3.81 0.66 -14.84
N VAL A 349 3.01 1.70 -14.82
CA VAL A 349 2.78 2.61 -15.94
C VAL A 349 2.55 4.02 -15.40
N ASP A 350 3.01 5.04 -16.13
CA ASP A 350 2.66 6.44 -15.86
C ASP A 350 1.34 6.74 -16.60
N VAL A 351 0.27 7.02 -15.84
CA VAL A 351 -1.06 7.25 -16.42
C VAL A 351 -1.22 8.64 -17.05
N LEU A 352 -0.28 9.55 -16.83
CA LEU A 352 -0.24 10.85 -17.50
C LEU A 352 0.51 10.81 -18.84
N ASP A 353 1.27 9.75 -19.09
CA ASP A 353 1.93 9.52 -20.37
C ASP A 353 0.99 8.74 -21.31
N ASP A 354 0.28 9.44 -22.15
CA ASP A 354 -0.65 8.87 -23.13
C ASP A 354 0.02 8.47 -24.46
N ARG A 355 1.35 8.54 -24.54
CA ARG A 355 2.11 8.07 -25.69
C ARG A 355 2.01 6.55 -25.79
N VAL A 356 1.81 6.07 -27.00
CA VAL A 356 1.75 4.63 -27.31
C VAL A 356 3.07 4.17 -27.88
N GLY A 357 3.54 3.03 -27.39
CA GLY A 357 4.73 2.36 -27.93
C GLY A 357 4.51 1.87 -29.36
N LEU A 358 5.60 1.71 -30.10
CA LEU A 358 5.57 1.24 -31.50
C LEU A 358 5.52 -0.28 -31.59
N GLU A 359 5.69 -1.00 -30.49
CA GLU A 359 5.76 -2.46 -30.48
C GLU A 359 4.37 -3.08 -30.41
N ASP A 360 4.06 -3.92 -31.39
CA ASP A 360 2.91 -4.82 -31.34
C ASP A 360 3.17 -5.92 -30.31
N THR A 361 2.22 -6.14 -29.41
CA THR A 361 2.28 -7.30 -28.53
C THR A 361 1.87 -8.57 -29.28
N PRO A 362 2.29 -9.77 -28.84
CA PRO A 362 1.88 -11.04 -29.45
C PRO A 362 0.36 -11.24 -29.51
N VAL A 363 -0.41 -10.44 -28.79
CA VAL A 363 -1.86 -10.53 -28.65
C VAL A 363 -2.53 -9.37 -29.39
N GLY A 364 -2.52 -9.45 -30.73
CA GLY A 364 -3.20 -8.49 -31.59
C GLY A 364 -2.54 -7.10 -31.65
N ASN A 365 -3.15 -6.16 -32.38
CA ASN A 365 -2.64 -4.80 -32.60
C ASN A 365 -2.77 -3.89 -31.34
N ALA A 366 -2.54 -4.42 -30.15
CA ALA A 366 -2.66 -3.67 -28.91
C ALA A 366 -1.43 -2.77 -28.73
N LYS A 367 -1.64 -1.47 -28.71
CA LYS A 367 -0.57 -0.48 -28.50
C LYS A 367 -0.31 -0.31 -27.02
N ILE A 368 0.83 -0.80 -26.54
CA ILE A 368 1.26 -0.65 -25.16
C ILE A 368 1.64 0.81 -24.90
N LEU A 369 1.27 1.33 -23.74
CA LEU A 369 1.73 2.65 -23.27
C LEU A 369 3.26 2.70 -23.24
N ALA A 370 3.85 3.77 -23.77
CA ALA A 370 5.30 3.92 -23.83
C ALA A 370 5.96 3.94 -22.44
N SER A 371 5.23 4.38 -21.42
CA SER A 371 5.66 4.40 -20.03
C SER A 371 5.56 3.04 -19.32
N PHE A 372 5.04 1.99 -19.96
CA PHE A 372 4.93 0.67 -19.34
C PHE A 372 6.31 0.11 -19.00
N GLN A 373 6.46 -0.34 -17.75
CA GLN A 373 7.68 -0.96 -17.25
C GLN A 373 7.34 -2.29 -16.55
N LYS A 374 7.94 -3.37 -17.04
CA LYS A 374 7.97 -4.64 -16.33
C LYS A 374 9.05 -4.57 -15.25
N LEU A 375 8.66 -4.63 -13.99
CA LEU A 375 9.56 -4.47 -12.84
C LEU A 375 10.11 -5.79 -12.33
N SER A 376 9.27 -6.84 -12.27
CA SER A 376 9.70 -8.17 -11.87
C SER A 376 9.84 -9.11 -13.06
N ALA A 377 10.48 -10.24 -12.86
CA ALA A 377 10.48 -11.31 -13.84
C ALA A 377 9.04 -11.75 -14.09
N GLN A 378 8.64 -11.83 -15.37
CA GLN A 378 7.40 -12.51 -15.73
C GLN A 378 7.63 -14.00 -15.48
N SER A 379 6.82 -14.58 -14.59
CA SER A 379 6.95 -16.00 -14.26
C SER A 379 5.84 -16.78 -14.92
N TYR A 380 6.20 -17.74 -15.78
CA TYR A 380 5.28 -18.77 -16.27
C TYR A 380 5.16 -19.92 -15.27
N VAL A 381 5.99 -19.90 -14.25
CA VAL A 381 6.00 -20.86 -13.14
C VAL A 381 5.91 -20.05 -11.86
N SER A 382 4.96 -20.40 -11.01
CA SER A 382 4.86 -19.83 -9.68
C SER A 382 6.11 -20.08 -8.85
N GLY A 383 6.47 -19.15 -7.99
CA GLY A 383 7.67 -19.27 -7.16
C GLY A 383 7.67 -18.30 -6.00
N HIS A 384 8.69 -18.47 -5.18
CA HIS A 384 9.00 -17.53 -4.11
C HIS A 384 10.50 -17.25 -4.11
N ARG A 385 10.89 -16.01 -4.34
CA ARG A 385 12.28 -15.57 -4.20
C ARG A 385 12.32 -14.10 -3.82
N ASP A 386 13.02 -13.80 -2.74
CA ASP A 386 13.41 -12.46 -2.31
C ASP A 386 14.65 -11.96 -3.07
N GLY A 387 14.97 -10.69 -2.92
CA GLY A 387 16.11 -10.04 -3.53
C GLY A 387 15.71 -8.92 -4.48
N PRO A 388 16.57 -8.57 -5.47
CA PRO A 388 16.24 -7.52 -6.44
C PRO A 388 14.92 -7.79 -7.16
N LEU A 389 14.05 -6.77 -7.26
CA LEU A 389 12.70 -6.94 -7.81
C LEU A 389 12.70 -7.58 -9.21
N TYR A 390 13.66 -7.23 -10.07
CA TYR A 390 13.78 -7.80 -11.42
C TYR A 390 14.13 -9.30 -11.45
N GLN A 391 14.53 -9.89 -10.31
CA GLN A 391 14.78 -11.32 -10.13
C GLN A 391 13.78 -11.99 -9.20
N ALA A 392 12.97 -11.23 -8.50
CA ALA A 392 12.00 -11.75 -7.54
C ALA A 392 10.96 -12.63 -8.23
N GLN A 393 10.47 -13.63 -7.50
CA GLN A 393 9.40 -14.52 -7.93
C GLN A 393 8.22 -14.43 -6.97
N PHE A 394 7.02 -14.52 -7.54
CA PHE A 394 5.75 -14.42 -6.84
C PHE A 394 4.82 -15.57 -7.20
N PHE A 395 3.76 -15.77 -6.41
CA PHE A 395 2.71 -16.73 -6.69
C PHE A 395 1.33 -16.20 -6.34
N ASN A 396 0.51 -15.91 -7.37
CA ASN A 396 -0.85 -15.39 -7.27
C ASN A 396 -0.95 -14.13 -6.41
N ILE A 397 -0.56 -13.00 -6.99
CA ILE A 397 -0.68 -11.69 -6.34
C ILE A 397 -2.15 -11.28 -6.34
N ARG A 398 -2.78 -11.24 -5.15
CA ARG A 398 -4.19 -10.91 -4.98
C ARG A 398 -4.43 -9.49 -4.48
N GLY A 399 -3.49 -8.91 -3.80
CA GLY A 399 -3.58 -7.54 -3.30
C GLY A 399 -2.23 -6.86 -3.30
N ILE A 400 -2.24 -5.57 -3.61
CA ILE A 400 -1.08 -4.68 -3.42
C ILE A 400 -1.56 -3.37 -2.80
N SER A 401 -0.75 -2.78 -1.94
CA SER A 401 -1.00 -1.48 -1.34
C SER A 401 0.32 -0.81 -0.97
N PHE A 402 0.39 0.49 -1.16
CA PHE A 402 1.51 1.27 -0.66
C PHE A 402 1.26 1.71 0.78
N ASP A 403 2.32 1.75 1.58
CA ASP A 403 2.32 2.55 2.79
C ASP A 403 2.57 4.04 2.44
N PRO A 404 2.37 4.97 3.38
CA PRO A 404 2.62 6.40 3.14
C PRO A 404 4.05 6.73 2.72
N ASP A 405 5.00 5.86 3.07
CA ASP A 405 6.42 6.00 2.72
C ASP A 405 6.77 5.49 1.33
N GLY A 406 5.81 4.93 0.60
CA GLY A 406 5.99 4.39 -0.75
C GLY A 406 6.54 2.98 -0.80
N ASN A 407 6.61 2.22 0.31
CA ASN A 407 6.87 0.79 0.23
C ASN A 407 5.63 0.06 -0.28
N LEU A 408 5.81 -0.83 -1.25
CA LEU A 408 4.72 -1.64 -1.79
C LEU A 408 4.59 -2.95 -1.02
N PHE A 409 3.46 -3.15 -0.37
CA PHE A 409 3.10 -4.43 0.24
C PHE A 409 2.30 -5.30 -0.72
N ILE A 410 2.55 -6.60 -0.69
CA ILE A 410 2.00 -7.58 -1.63
C ILE A 410 1.43 -8.76 -0.85
N SER A 411 0.17 -9.08 -1.12
CA SER A 411 -0.50 -10.29 -0.62
C SER A 411 -0.38 -11.40 -1.66
N GLU A 412 0.34 -12.46 -1.32
CA GLU A 412 0.51 -13.63 -2.17
C GLU A 412 -0.44 -14.75 -1.73
N HIS A 413 -1.52 -14.92 -2.47
CA HIS A 413 -2.51 -15.97 -2.20
C HIS A 413 -1.90 -17.38 -2.27
N GLY A 414 -1.06 -17.61 -3.27
CA GLY A 414 -0.45 -18.92 -3.52
C GLY A 414 0.62 -19.30 -2.50
N ASN A 415 1.40 -18.32 -2.04
CA ASN A 415 2.43 -18.53 -1.03
C ASN A 415 1.93 -18.37 0.40
N SER A 416 0.73 -17.78 0.61
CA SER A 416 0.16 -17.51 1.93
C SER A 416 1.07 -16.66 2.82
N ASP A 417 1.71 -15.66 2.24
CA ASP A 417 2.61 -14.72 2.91
C ASP A 417 2.39 -13.27 2.47
N ILE A 418 3.08 -12.35 3.10
CA ILE A 418 3.09 -10.94 2.76
C ILE A 418 4.52 -10.53 2.45
N ARG A 419 4.68 -9.91 1.27
CA ARG A 419 5.96 -9.40 0.78
C ARG A 419 5.95 -7.87 0.78
N MET A 420 7.13 -7.29 0.79
CA MET A 420 7.32 -5.85 0.62
C MET A 420 8.36 -5.57 -0.45
N VAL A 421 8.11 -4.57 -1.28
CA VAL A 421 9.11 -3.97 -2.17
C VAL A 421 9.51 -2.63 -1.59
N ASN A 422 10.80 -2.46 -1.29
CA ASN A 422 11.36 -1.15 -1.02
C ASN A 422 11.58 -0.44 -2.37
N THR A 423 10.66 0.46 -2.72
CA THR A 423 10.67 1.16 -4.00
C THR A 423 11.67 2.32 -4.04
N MET A 424 12.21 2.72 -2.89
CA MET A 424 13.18 3.80 -2.75
C MET A 424 14.63 3.31 -2.82
N SER A 425 14.86 1.99 -2.87
CA SER A 425 16.19 1.42 -3.07
C SER A 425 16.52 1.25 -4.55
N ASP A 426 17.81 1.33 -4.89
CA ASP A 426 18.31 1.03 -6.24
C ASP A 426 19.43 -0.03 -6.14
N PRO A 427 19.19 -1.27 -6.62
CA PRO A 427 17.93 -1.76 -7.17
C PRO A 427 16.81 -1.86 -6.11
N MET A 428 15.54 -1.80 -6.55
CA MET A 428 14.39 -2.07 -5.68
C MET A 428 14.49 -3.49 -5.13
N MET A 429 14.32 -3.65 -3.82
CA MET A 429 14.47 -4.92 -3.12
C MET A 429 13.14 -5.48 -2.66
N VAL A 430 12.96 -6.79 -2.81
CA VAL A 430 11.80 -7.54 -2.30
C VAL A 430 12.23 -8.36 -1.10
N GLU A 431 11.42 -8.36 -0.06
CA GLU A 431 11.60 -9.19 1.13
C GLU A 431 10.27 -9.78 1.61
N THR A 432 10.34 -10.94 2.24
CA THR A 432 9.22 -11.53 2.98
C THR A 432 9.07 -10.84 4.32
N VAL A 433 7.95 -10.18 4.51
CA VAL A 433 7.64 -9.47 5.76
C VAL A 433 7.20 -10.45 6.84
N ILE A 434 6.22 -11.30 6.53
CA ILE A 434 5.59 -12.21 7.48
C ILE A 434 4.83 -13.32 6.77
N GLY A 435 4.70 -14.45 7.42
CA GLY A 435 4.19 -15.69 6.84
C GLY A 435 5.34 -16.61 6.44
N ILE A 436 5.06 -17.92 6.32
CA ILE A 436 6.06 -18.89 5.82
C ILE A 436 5.62 -19.32 4.43
N PRO A 437 6.44 -19.02 3.40
CA PRO A 437 6.07 -19.27 2.02
C PRO A 437 5.64 -20.72 1.76
N GLY A 438 4.46 -20.89 1.17
CA GLY A 438 3.88 -22.20 0.87
C GLY A 438 3.34 -22.98 2.07
N VAL A 439 3.36 -22.42 3.28
CA VAL A 439 2.87 -23.08 4.50
C VAL A 439 1.61 -22.36 5.00
N ALA A 440 0.46 -22.81 4.52
CA ALA A 440 -0.83 -22.27 4.96
C ALA A 440 -1.15 -22.66 6.42
N GLY A 441 -1.89 -21.79 7.10
CA GLY A 441 -2.34 -22.03 8.47
C GLY A 441 -2.92 -20.78 9.13
N TYR A 442 -3.19 -20.88 10.44
CA TYR A 442 -3.66 -19.77 11.25
C TYR A 442 -2.84 -19.70 12.54
N ILE A 443 -1.86 -18.81 12.58
CA ILE A 443 -1.05 -18.54 13.76
C ILE A 443 -0.82 -17.04 13.85
N ASN A 444 -1.14 -16.44 15.00
CA ASN A 444 -0.75 -15.09 15.38
C ASN A 444 0.67 -15.08 15.96
N GLY A 445 1.31 -13.91 15.98
CA GLY A 445 2.61 -13.71 16.62
C GLY A 445 3.68 -13.21 15.66
N PRO A 446 4.97 -13.42 15.98
CA PRO A 446 6.08 -12.90 15.22
C PRO A 446 6.23 -13.59 13.85
N LYS A 447 6.96 -12.95 12.95
CA LYS A 447 7.13 -13.37 11.56
C LYS A 447 7.62 -14.81 11.39
N GLU A 448 8.42 -15.30 12.34
CA GLU A 448 9.01 -16.64 12.30
C GLU A 448 7.97 -17.77 12.46
N THR A 449 6.85 -17.46 13.10
CA THR A 449 5.81 -18.44 13.41
C THR A 449 4.47 -18.17 12.77
N ALA A 450 4.21 -16.91 12.41
CA ALA A 450 2.94 -16.46 11.83
C ALA A 450 2.54 -17.24 10.58
N ARG A 451 1.25 -17.53 10.43
CA ARG A 451 0.68 -18.23 9.28
C ARG A 451 -0.57 -17.53 8.80
N PHE A 452 -0.76 -17.56 7.49
CA PHE A 452 -1.96 -17.17 6.78
C PHE A 452 -2.46 -18.33 5.92
N SER A 453 -3.67 -18.20 5.37
CA SER A 453 -4.19 -19.19 4.43
C SER A 453 -4.95 -18.50 3.30
N GLY A 454 -4.37 -18.53 2.11
CA GLY A 454 -4.97 -17.98 0.91
C GLY A 454 -5.40 -16.52 1.10
N ASN A 455 -4.52 -15.69 1.67
CA ASN A 455 -4.75 -14.26 1.87
C ASN A 455 -5.10 -13.58 0.55
N HIS A 456 -6.02 -12.61 0.61
CA HIS A 456 -6.57 -11.94 -0.56
C HIS A 456 -6.16 -10.46 -0.61
N GLY A 457 -7.07 -9.56 -0.30
CA GLY A 457 -6.77 -8.13 -0.27
C GLY A 457 -5.86 -7.75 0.90
N LEU A 458 -5.10 -6.68 0.73
CA LEU A 458 -4.40 -6.01 1.80
C LEU A 458 -4.46 -4.49 1.61
N VAL A 459 -4.29 -3.76 2.72
CA VAL A 459 -4.21 -2.29 2.71
C VAL A 459 -3.28 -1.81 3.82
N ALA A 460 -2.54 -0.74 3.56
CA ALA A 460 -1.82 0.00 4.57
C ALA A 460 -2.65 1.21 5.03
N ASP A 461 -2.68 1.48 6.34
CA ASP A 461 -3.25 2.70 6.88
C ASP A 461 -2.23 3.87 6.89
N GLN A 462 -2.67 5.04 7.35
CA GLN A 462 -1.84 6.25 7.43
C GLN A 462 -0.65 6.13 8.40
N GLU A 463 -0.70 5.20 9.34
CA GLU A 463 0.42 4.90 10.25
C GLU A 463 1.30 3.76 9.72
N GLY A 464 0.90 3.16 8.60
CA GLY A 464 1.61 2.05 7.96
C GLY A 464 1.38 0.70 8.62
N ASN A 465 0.33 0.52 9.41
CA ASN A 465 -0.14 -0.81 9.76
C ASN A 465 -0.74 -1.48 8.54
N ILE A 466 -0.52 -2.77 8.38
CA ILE A 466 -1.00 -3.53 7.24
C ILE A 466 -2.15 -4.41 7.68
N TYR A 467 -3.28 -4.26 7.03
CA TYR A 467 -4.45 -5.10 7.23
C TYR A 467 -4.59 -6.09 6.08
N VAL A 468 -4.90 -7.34 6.41
CA VAL A 468 -4.93 -8.45 5.46
C VAL A 468 -6.24 -9.22 5.58
N SER A 469 -6.88 -9.47 4.45
CA SER A 469 -7.98 -10.42 4.33
C SER A 469 -7.41 -11.84 4.30
N ASP A 470 -7.40 -12.52 5.45
CA ASP A 470 -6.96 -13.91 5.60
C ASP A 470 -8.12 -14.83 5.19
N TYR A 471 -8.33 -14.95 3.88
CA TYR A 471 -9.55 -15.41 3.22
C TYR A 471 -10.00 -16.80 3.64
N ASN A 472 -9.12 -17.81 3.59
CA ASN A 472 -9.47 -19.18 3.98
C ASN A 472 -9.61 -19.34 5.50
N ASN A 473 -9.02 -18.45 6.29
CA ASN A 473 -9.16 -18.42 7.74
C ASN A 473 -10.39 -17.61 8.20
N ASN A 474 -11.10 -16.93 7.28
CA ASN A 474 -12.29 -16.12 7.56
C ASN A 474 -12.04 -15.06 8.65
N ARG A 475 -10.92 -14.31 8.50
CA ARG A 475 -10.45 -13.33 9.49
C ARG A 475 -9.80 -12.12 8.83
N ILE A 476 -9.83 -11.01 9.55
CA ILE A 476 -8.98 -9.85 9.25
C ILE A 476 -7.80 -9.85 10.21
N ARG A 477 -6.62 -9.74 9.62
CA ARG A 477 -5.35 -9.73 10.36
C ARG A 477 -4.69 -8.37 10.24
N LYS A 478 -4.10 -7.90 11.33
CA LYS A 478 -3.31 -6.67 11.38
C LYS A 478 -1.85 -7.01 11.62
N ILE A 479 -0.98 -6.51 10.76
CA ILE A 479 0.46 -6.65 10.86
C ILE A 479 1.03 -5.32 11.32
N ALA A 480 1.76 -5.35 12.42
CA ALA A 480 2.61 -4.24 12.88
C ALA A 480 4.06 -4.55 12.50
N ILE A 481 4.75 -3.56 11.94
CA ILE A 481 6.18 -3.63 11.62
C ILE A 481 6.87 -2.59 12.49
N GLU A 482 7.64 -3.06 13.47
CA GLU A 482 8.34 -2.26 14.47
C GLU A 482 9.86 -2.38 14.34
#